data_417f896ee5f61bb2eefdf3582e7e4271
#
_entry.id   417f896ee5f61bb2eefdf3582e7e4271
#
_cell.length_a   1.000
_cell.length_b   1.000
_cell.length_c   1.000
_cell.angle_alpha   90.00
_cell.angle_beta   90.00
_cell.angle_gamma   90.00
#
_symmetry.space_group_name_H-M   'P 1'
#
loop_
_entity.id
_entity.type
_entity.pdbx_description
1 polymer ?
#
loop_
_entity_poly.entity_id
_entity_poly.type
_entity_poly.pdbx_seq_one_letter_code
_entity_poly.pdbx_strand_id
1 'polypeptide(L)'
;MKPFYRSFFIWGLPLLALTGLFWLSLFCYSVIPISPFNALHALTAPKTPPLAEALVLNLRLPRSLVAMMLGASLAVSGTLLQTLTHNPLASPSLLGINSGAALAMSLTSAFSPAPLAGFSLALIAACGGGISWLLVMTAGGGWRQELDRNRLILAGIALSALCMALTRITLLLTEDHAYGILTWLAGGVSHIRWAEFWQLFPFTALIVPAVFLLANALNLLNVSDTAAHSLGVNLPRLRLLINAAVLLLTGACVSVAGPVAFIGLLIPHLARLWAGHDHRTLLPMSAVMGALFILLADILARALAWPGELPAGAVLALVGAPCFVWLVRRRG
;
A
#
# COMPACT_ATOMS: atom_id res chain seq x y z
N MET A 1 -20.70 -26.51 -11.11
CA MET A 1 -19.64 -26.94 -10.18
C MET A 1 -20.16 -26.86 -8.76
N LYS A 2 -19.93 -27.91 -7.92
CA LYS A 2 -20.38 -27.92 -6.50
C LYS A 2 -19.79 -26.71 -5.75
N PRO A 3 -20.52 -26.04 -4.84
CA PRO A 3 -20.06 -24.81 -4.17
C PRO A 3 -18.71 -24.96 -3.47
N PHE A 4 -18.38 -26.16 -3.00
CA PHE A 4 -17.09 -26.48 -2.37
C PHE A 4 -15.90 -26.28 -3.31
N TYR A 5 -15.96 -26.76 -4.56
CA TYR A 5 -14.86 -26.59 -5.52
C TYR A 5 -14.64 -25.12 -5.90
N ARG A 6 -15.74 -24.35 -6.04
CA ARG A 6 -15.64 -22.90 -6.33
C ARG A 6 -14.97 -22.15 -5.19
N SER A 7 -15.31 -22.44 -3.95
CA SER A 7 -14.70 -21.82 -2.78
C SER A 7 -13.23 -22.19 -2.63
N PHE A 8 -12.87 -23.45 -2.89
CA PHE A 8 -11.48 -23.91 -2.87
C PHE A 8 -10.62 -23.20 -3.93
N PHE A 9 -11.10 -23.04 -5.15
CA PHE A 9 -10.36 -22.31 -6.19
C PHE A 9 -10.22 -20.83 -5.89
N ILE A 10 -11.25 -20.19 -5.34
CA ILE A 10 -11.20 -18.76 -5.01
C ILE A 10 -10.12 -18.47 -3.96
N TRP A 11 -10.02 -19.26 -2.91
CA TRP A 11 -9.09 -19.01 -1.81
C TRP A 11 -7.80 -19.84 -1.88
N GLY A 12 -7.88 -21.07 -2.32
CA GLY A 12 -6.75 -22.01 -2.31
C GLY A 12 -5.61 -21.56 -3.21
N LEU A 13 -5.91 -21.15 -4.45
CA LEU A 13 -4.85 -20.75 -5.38
C LEU A 13 -4.11 -19.47 -4.95
N PRO A 14 -4.78 -18.36 -4.56
CA PRO A 14 -4.06 -17.17 -4.08
C PRO A 14 -3.26 -17.43 -2.78
N LEU A 15 -3.78 -18.22 -1.86
CA LEU A 15 -3.08 -18.56 -0.62
C LEU A 15 -1.87 -19.46 -0.88
N LEU A 16 -1.98 -20.46 -1.74
CA LEU A 16 -0.85 -21.29 -2.16
C LEU A 16 0.22 -20.46 -2.89
N ALA A 17 -0.19 -19.55 -3.77
CA ALA A 17 0.73 -18.65 -4.43
C ALA A 17 1.44 -17.73 -3.42
N LEU A 18 0.71 -17.17 -2.45
CA LEU A 18 1.26 -16.31 -1.42
C LEU A 18 2.27 -17.05 -0.54
N THR A 19 1.93 -18.25 -0.07
CA THR A 19 2.85 -19.07 0.74
C THR A 19 4.08 -19.52 -0.05
N GLY A 20 3.90 -19.89 -1.32
CA GLY A 20 5.01 -20.24 -2.22
C GLY A 20 5.94 -19.05 -2.49
N LEU A 21 5.40 -17.87 -2.80
CA LEU A 21 6.20 -16.66 -2.99
C LEU A 21 6.86 -16.20 -1.69
N PHE A 22 6.17 -16.29 -0.55
CA PHE A 22 6.78 -16.00 0.74
C PHE A 22 7.99 -16.89 0.98
N TRP A 23 7.84 -18.20 0.77
CA TRP A 23 8.94 -19.14 0.88
C TRP A 23 10.10 -18.80 -0.06
N LEU A 24 9.82 -18.56 -1.34
CA LEU A 24 10.84 -18.18 -2.34
C LEU A 24 11.55 -16.88 -1.96
N SER A 25 10.86 -15.91 -1.39
CA SER A 25 11.44 -14.61 -1.03
C SER A 25 12.53 -14.70 0.03
N LEU A 26 12.53 -15.75 0.87
CA LEU A 26 13.48 -15.93 1.95
C LEU A 26 14.89 -16.33 1.47
N PHE A 27 15.01 -17.00 0.33
CA PHE A 27 16.32 -17.49 -0.14
C PHE A 27 16.68 -17.09 -1.57
N CYS A 28 15.71 -16.75 -2.44
CA CYS A 28 16.00 -16.39 -3.83
C CYS A 28 16.72 -15.04 -3.95
N TYR A 29 17.64 -14.98 -4.93
CA TYR A 29 18.40 -13.77 -5.30
C TYR A 29 19.11 -13.11 -4.10
N SER A 30 19.78 -13.93 -3.27
CA SER A 30 20.65 -13.45 -2.20
C SER A 30 22.09 -13.38 -2.72
N VAL A 31 22.82 -12.30 -2.41
CA VAL A 31 24.26 -12.18 -2.76
C VAL A 31 25.07 -13.28 -2.06
N ILE A 32 24.73 -13.56 -0.80
CA ILE A 32 25.26 -14.72 -0.09
C ILE A 32 24.33 -15.90 -0.37
N PRO A 33 24.83 -17.05 -0.86
CA PRO A 33 23.99 -18.19 -1.16
C PRO A 33 23.21 -18.69 0.08
N ILE A 34 21.91 -18.68 -0.01
CA ILE A 34 20.99 -19.20 1.02
C ILE A 34 20.27 -20.39 0.39
N SER A 35 20.43 -21.58 0.96
CA SER A 35 19.69 -22.76 0.52
C SER A 35 18.25 -22.76 1.11
N PRO A 36 17.29 -23.43 0.48
CA PRO A 36 15.96 -23.64 1.08
C PRO A 36 16.03 -24.31 2.46
N PHE A 37 17.01 -25.19 2.67
CA PHE A 37 17.24 -25.85 3.95
C PHE A 37 17.69 -24.84 5.04
N ASN A 38 18.59 -23.91 4.70
CA ASN A 38 19.02 -22.85 5.63
C ASN A 38 17.84 -21.95 6.01
N ALA A 39 16.97 -21.63 5.06
CA ALA A 39 15.75 -20.84 5.35
C ALA A 39 14.80 -21.59 6.30
N LEU A 40 14.63 -22.90 6.14
CA LEU A 40 13.82 -23.72 7.03
C LEU A 40 14.44 -23.82 8.43
N HIS A 41 15.74 -24.09 8.48
CA HIS A 41 16.47 -24.23 9.74
C HIS A 41 16.48 -22.92 10.54
N ALA A 42 16.63 -21.79 9.87
CA ALA A 42 16.52 -20.45 10.48
C ALA A 42 15.19 -20.25 11.21
N LEU A 43 14.08 -20.73 10.64
CA LEU A 43 12.75 -20.56 11.26
C LEU A 43 12.48 -21.53 12.41
N THR A 44 13.20 -22.66 12.49
CA THR A 44 12.92 -23.74 13.45
C THR A 44 13.93 -23.87 14.58
N ALA A 45 15.20 -23.44 14.42
CA ALA A 45 16.27 -23.68 15.39
C ALA A 45 17.26 -22.51 15.57
N PRO A 46 16.87 -21.33 16.07
CA PRO A 46 17.67 -20.09 15.97
C PRO A 46 18.63 -19.81 17.14
N LYS A 47 19.28 -20.77 17.79
CA LYS A 47 20.11 -20.46 19.00
C LYS A 47 21.43 -19.74 18.72
N THR A 48 22.10 -19.99 17.60
CA THR A 48 23.33 -19.29 17.12
C THR A 48 23.40 -19.46 15.61
N PRO A 49 22.63 -18.69 14.83
CA PRO A 49 22.50 -18.98 13.41
C PRO A 49 23.81 -18.67 12.67
N PRO A 50 24.27 -19.57 11.75
CA PRO A 50 25.27 -19.25 10.75
C PRO A 50 24.86 -17.99 9.95
N LEU A 51 25.84 -17.34 9.30
CA LEU A 51 25.59 -16.08 8.57
C LEU A 51 24.38 -16.13 7.62
N ALA A 52 24.22 -17.24 6.88
CA ALA A 52 23.09 -17.41 5.96
C ALA A 52 21.73 -17.39 6.69
N GLU A 53 21.63 -18.05 7.83
CA GLU A 53 20.42 -18.09 8.66
C GLU A 53 20.14 -16.76 9.35
N ALA A 54 21.20 -16.07 9.82
CA ALA A 54 21.09 -14.72 10.38
C ALA A 54 20.55 -13.71 9.34
N LEU A 55 20.95 -13.84 8.07
CA LEU A 55 20.42 -13.04 6.96
C LEU A 55 18.93 -13.31 6.73
N VAL A 56 18.50 -14.57 6.80
CA VAL A 56 17.07 -14.91 6.70
C VAL A 56 16.28 -14.23 7.81
N LEU A 57 16.70 -14.38 9.06
CA LEU A 57 15.96 -13.88 10.22
C LEU A 57 15.96 -12.34 10.32
N ASN A 58 17.09 -11.70 10.03
CA ASN A 58 17.24 -10.26 10.29
C ASN A 58 16.98 -9.37 9.07
N LEU A 59 17.02 -9.92 7.86
CA LEU A 59 16.84 -9.16 6.63
C LEU A 59 15.65 -9.66 5.81
N ARG A 60 15.63 -10.96 5.46
CA ARG A 60 14.66 -11.50 4.51
C ARG A 60 13.26 -11.63 5.11
N LEU A 61 13.17 -12.13 6.33
CA LEU A 61 11.90 -12.35 7.01
C LEU A 61 11.15 -11.03 7.28
N PRO A 62 11.72 -10.00 7.96
CA PRO A 62 11.03 -8.74 8.16
C PRO A 62 10.67 -8.06 6.84
N ARG A 63 11.55 -8.09 5.82
CA ARG A 63 11.29 -7.54 4.48
C ARG A 63 10.07 -8.20 3.83
N SER A 64 9.99 -9.54 3.84
CA SER A 64 8.87 -10.27 3.24
C SER A 64 7.57 -10.04 3.99
N LEU A 65 7.59 -10.01 5.32
CA LEU A 65 6.41 -9.71 6.14
C LEU A 65 5.90 -8.29 5.89
N VAL A 66 6.79 -7.30 5.87
CA VAL A 66 6.42 -5.91 5.58
C VAL A 66 5.90 -5.77 4.15
N ALA A 67 6.51 -6.42 3.16
CA ALA A 67 6.00 -6.43 1.79
C ALA A 67 4.56 -6.94 1.71
N MET A 68 4.23 -8.01 2.43
CA MET A 68 2.87 -8.54 2.52
C MET A 68 1.91 -7.55 3.19
N MET A 69 2.31 -6.96 4.32
CA MET A 69 1.50 -5.97 5.03
C MET A 69 1.25 -4.71 4.21
N LEU A 70 2.27 -4.19 3.52
CA LEU A 70 2.15 -3.07 2.59
C LEU A 70 1.13 -3.36 1.50
N GLY A 71 1.25 -4.52 0.84
CA GLY A 71 0.35 -4.93 -0.21
C GLY A 71 -1.10 -5.05 0.26
N ALA A 72 -1.31 -5.72 1.38
CA ALA A 72 -2.62 -5.88 2.00
C ALA A 72 -3.26 -4.52 2.35
N SER A 73 -2.50 -3.66 3.04
CA SER A 73 -2.96 -2.35 3.50
C SER A 73 -3.34 -1.42 2.34
N LEU A 74 -2.48 -1.33 1.31
CA LEU A 74 -2.73 -0.47 0.14
C LEU A 74 -3.89 -0.99 -0.71
N ALA A 75 -4.03 -2.31 -0.89
CA ALA A 75 -5.12 -2.91 -1.64
C ALA A 75 -6.47 -2.72 -0.92
N VAL A 76 -6.52 -2.92 0.39
CA VAL A 76 -7.72 -2.65 1.20
C VAL A 76 -8.08 -1.17 1.16
N SER A 77 -7.11 -0.27 1.34
CA SER A 77 -7.31 1.18 1.22
C SER A 77 -7.87 1.58 -0.15
N GLY A 78 -7.35 0.97 -1.22
CA GLY A 78 -7.87 1.15 -2.58
C GLY A 78 -9.32 0.68 -2.72
N THR A 79 -9.66 -0.52 -2.20
CA THR A 79 -11.03 -1.05 -2.22
C THR A 79 -12.00 -0.12 -1.51
N LEU A 80 -11.63 0.39 -0.34
CA LEU A 80 -12.43 1.35 0.43
C LEU A 80 -12.69 2.63 -0.34
N LEU A 81 -11.65 3.22 -0.95
CA LEU A 81 -11.79 4.46 -1.71
C LEU A 81 -12.62 4.28 -2.98
N GLN A 82 -12.43 3.17 -3.70
CA GLN A 82 -13.24 2.87 -4.88
C GLN A 82 -14.71 2.71 -4.53
N THR A 83 -15.03 2.11 -3.39
CA THR A 83 -16.40 1.99 -2.88
C THR A 83 -16.95 3.35 -2.45
N LEU A 84 -16.18 4.13 -1.68
CA LEU A 84 -16.58 5.46 -1.19
C LEU A 84 -16.86 6.44 -2.32
N THR A 85 -16.03 6.43 -3.34
CA THR A 85 -16.13 7.38 -4.48
C THR A 85 -16.98 6.84 -5.62
N HIS A 86 -17.45 5.59 -5.56
CA HIS A 86 -18.09 4.85 -6.67
C HIS A 86 -17.28 4.97 -7.97
N ASN A 87 -15.96 5.07 -7.84
CA ASN A 87 -15.04 5.20 -8.96
C ASN A 87 -13.97 4.10 -8.92
N PRO A 88 -13.96 3.17 -9.88
CA PRO A 88 -12.97 2.10 -9.91
C PRO A 88 -11.52 2.59 -10.14
N LEU A 89 -11.33 3.86 -10.50
CA LEU A 89 -10.03 4.49 -10.70
C LEU A 89 -9.52 5.20 -9.44
N ALA A 90 -10.32 5.27 -8.38
CA ALA A 90 -9.88 5.91 -7.14
C ALA A 90 -8.78 5.10 -6.46
N SER A 91 -7.77 5.79 -5.99
CA SER A 91 -6.65 5.22 -5.24
C SER A 91 -6.18 6.19 -4.14
N PRO A 92 -5.52 5.72 -3.08
CA PRO A 92 -4.99 6.59 -2.02
C PRO A 92 -4.06 7.70 -2.52
N SER A 93 -3.33 7.46 -3.62
CA SER A 93 -2.47 8.46 -4.25
C SER A 93 -3.23 9.66 -4.80
N LEU A 94 -4.49 9.48 -5.24
CA LEU A 94 -5.34 10.58 -5.74
C LEU A 94 -5.83 11.51 -4.63
N LEU A 95 -5.77 11.11 -3.37
CA LEU A 95 -6.10 11.98 -2.24
C LEU A 95 -4.90 12.80 -1.72
N GLY A 96 -3.81 12.84 -2.46
CA GLY A 96 -2.64 13.65 -2.14
C GLY A 96 -1.75 13.12 -1.01
N ILE A 97 -2.07 11.95 -0.41
CA ILE A 97 -1.31 11.40 0.73
C ILE A 97 0.15 11.16 0.35
N ASN A 98 0.38 10.48 -0.77
CA ASN A 98 1.75 10.16 -1.23
C ASN A 98 2.56 11.42 -1.56
N SER A 99 1.95 12.39 -2.25
CA SER A 99 2.62 13.62 -2.66
C SER A 99 2.89 14.56 -1.49
N GLY A 100 1.99 14.63 -0.51
CA GLY A 100 2.21 15.38 0.72
C GLY A 100 3.31 14.76 1.60
N ALA A 101 3.33 13.43 1.69
CA ALA A 101 4.41 12.71 2.37
C ALA A 101 5.77 12.93 1.70
N ALA A 102 5.80 12.88 0.36
CA ALA A 102 7.00 13.14 -0.45
C ALA A 102 7.53 14.56 -0.24
N LEU A 103 6.65 15.56 -0.23
CA LEU A 103 7.02 16.95 0.02
C LEU A 103 7.58 17.14 1.43
N ALA A 104 6.90 16.64 2.46
CA ALA A 104 7.36 16.77 3.84
C ALA A 104 8.73 16.12 4.05
N MET A 105 8.91 14.90 3.51
CA MET A 105 10.19 14.19 3.57
C MET A 105 11.30 14.96 2.84
N SER A 106 11.04 15.45 1.63
CA SER A 106 12.04 16.18 0.85
C SER A 106 12.46 17.48 1.52
N LEU A 107 11.50 18.27 2.02
CA LEU A 107 11.80 19.52 2.76
C LEU A 107 12.62 19.26 4.02
N THR A 108 12.29 18.22 4.78
CA THR A 108 13.03 17.89 6.01
C THR A 108 14.44 17.39 5.70
N SER A 109 14.58 16.53 4.70
CA SER A 109 15.91 16.02 4.29
C SER A 109 16.80 17.12 3.71
N ALA A 110 16.20 18.08 3.01
CA ALA A 110 16.91 19.17 2.36
C ALA A 110 17.39 20.26 3.35
N PHE A 111 16.50 20.67 4.24
CA PHE A 111 16.74 21.85 5.10
C PHE A 111 17.01 21.49 6.56
N SER A 112 16.84 20.22 6.97
CA SER A 112 17.08 19.71 8.33
C SER A 112 16.62 20.67 9.44
N PRO A 113 15.33 21.11 9.45
CA PRO A 113 14.87 22.14 10.38
C PRO A 113 15.01 21.65 11.83
N ALA A 114 15.64 22.46 12.69
CA ALA A 114 15.96 22.13 14.08
C ALA A 114 14.75 21.57 14.90
N PRO A 115 13.52 22.07 14.75
CA PRO A 115 12.36 21.53 15.46
C PRO A 115 12.01 20.09 15.07
N LEU A 116 12.43 19.62 13.89
CA LEU A 116 12.12 18.29 13.36
C LEU A 116 13.27 17.29 13.55
N ALA A 117 14.44 17.73 14.02
CA ALA A 117 15.63 16.90 14.17
C ALA A 117 15.45 15.69 15.13
N GLY A 118 14.45 15.75 16.04
CA GLY A 118 14.13 14.64 16.94
C GLY A 118 13.12 13.62 16.42
N PHE A 119 12.51 13.88 15.27
CA PHE A 119 11.48 13.00 14.70
C PHE A 119 12.03 12.10 13.58
N SER A 120 11.50 10.88 13.47
CA SER A 120 11.85 10.01 12.35
C SER A 120 11.29 10.58 11.04
N LEU A 121 12.04 10.44 9.94
CA LEU A 121 11.58 10.82 8.60
C LEU A 121 10.25 10.14 8.23
N ALA A 122 10.05 8.93 8.72
CA ALA A 122 8.81 8.18 8.54
C ALA A 122 7.61 8.91 9.16
N LEU A 123 7.75 9.42 10.39
CA LEU A 123 6.68 10.16 11.05
C LEU A 123 6.39 11.48 10.33
N ILE A 124 7.44 12.18 9.89
CA ILE A 124 7.30 13.42 9.13
C ILE A 124 6.58 13.19 7.81
N ALA A 125 6.94 12.14 7.08
CA ALA A 125 6.24 11.75 5.85
C ALA A 125 4.76 11.42 6.11
N ALA A 126 4.45 10.67 7.18
CA ALA A 126 3.07 10.37 7.56
C ALA A 126 2.27 11.63 7.90
N CYS A 127 2.85 12.57 8.64
CA CYS A 127 2.24 13.86 8.96
C CYS A 127 2.00 14.69 7.69
N GLY A 128 2.98 14.77 6.79
CA GLY A 128 2.83 15.47 5.50
C GLY A 128 1.72 14.90 4.63
N GLY A 129 1.64 13.58 4.57
CA GLY A 129 0.53 12.89 3.91
C GLY A 129 -0.82 13.18 4.56
N GLY A 130 -0.89 13.21 5.90
CA GLY A 130 -2.07 13.55 6.67
C GLY A 130 -2.56 14.97 6.44
N ILE A 131 -1.63 15.93 6.46
CA ILE A 131 -1.94 17.34 6.16
C ILE A 131 -2.46 17.50 4.73
N SER A 132 -1.80 16.89 3.76
CA SER A 132 -2.24 16.92 2.37
C SER A 132 -3.64 16.33 2.21
N TRP A 133 -3.90 15.18 2.81
CA TRP A 133 -5.24 14.58 2.82
C TRP A 133 -6.29 15.50 3.45
N LEU A 134 -5.97 16.13 4.59
CA LEU A 134 -6.88 17.07 5.26
C LEU A 134 -7.22 18.27 4.35
N LEU A 135 -6.22 18.81 3.65
CA LEU A 135 -6.42 19.89 2.68
C LEU A 135 -7.32 19.46 1.51
N VAL A 136 -7.11 18.24 0.99
CA VAL A 136 -7.98 17.67 -0.06
C VAL A 136 -9.41 17.50 0.44
N MET A 137 -9.60 16.97 1.66
CA MET A 137 -10.93 16.81 2.25
C MET A 137 -11.65 18.12 2.46
N THR A 138 -10.97 19.17 2.93
CA THR A 138 -11.55 20.48 3.15
C THR A 138 -11.86 21.19 1.82
N ALA A 139 -10.93 21.24 0.88
CA ALA A 139 -11.09 21.86 -0.43
C ALA A 139 -12.11 21.12 -1.32
N GLY A 140 -12.09 19.79 -1.28
CA GLY A 140 -12.99 18.93 -2.03
C GLY A 140 -14.39 18.81 -1.46
N GLY A 141 -14.64 19.36 -0.27
CA GLY A 141 -15.96 19.24 0.39
C GLY A 141 -16.25 17.83 0.92
N GLY A 142 -15.21 17.06 1.24
CA GLY A 142 -15.31 15.68 1.70
C GLY A 142 -16.06 15.48 3.04
N TRP A 143 -16.28 16.56 3.79
CA TRP A 143 -17.03 16.57 5.05
C TRP A 143 -18.54 16.86 4.87
N ARG A 144 -18.99 17.22 3.66
CA ARG A 144 -20.39 17.56 3.38
C ARG A 144 -21.26 16.30 3.37
N GLN A 145 -22.55 16.47 3.66
CA GLN A 145 -23.52 15.37 3.60
C GLN A 145 -23.66 14.82 2.17
N GLU A 146 -23.64 15.70 1.18
CA GLU A 146 -23.55 15.33 -0.23
C GLU A 146 -22.09 15.41 -0.69
N LEU A 147 -21.47 14.25 -0.93
CA LEU A 147 -20.11 14.16 -1.39
C LEU A 147 -20.03 14.47 -2.89
N ASP A 148 -19.49 15.63 -3.25
CA ASP A 148 -19.12 15.90 -4.63
C ASP A 148 -17.80 15.18 -4.99
N ARG A 149 -17.96 13.98 -5.56
CA ARG A 149 -16.85 13.08 -5.90
C ARG A 149 -15.87 13.71 -6.89
N ASN A 150 -16.38 14.44 -7.88
CA ASN A 150 -15.54 15.10 -8.90
C ASN A 150 -14.68 16.18 -8.27
N ARG A 151 -15.28 17.01 -7.40
CA ARG A 151 -14.58 18.07 -6.68
C ARG A 151 -13.48 17.51 -5.78
N LEU A 152 -13.74 16.38 -5.11
CA LEU A 152 -12.76 15.72 -4.26
C LEU A 152 -11.55 15.20 -5.07
N ILE A 153 -11.81 14.57 -6.21
CA ILE A 153 -10.76 14.06 -7.10
C ILE A 153 -9.95 15.22 -7.69
N LEU A 154 -10.61 16.28 -8.16
CA LEU A 154 -9.93 17.47 -8.70
C LEU A 154 -9.05 18.15 -7.65
N ALA A 155 -9.54 18.31 -6.42
CA ALA A 155 -8.76 18.86 -5.30
C ALA A 155 -7.52 18.00 -5.02
N GLY A 156 -7.67 16.66 -5.04
CA GLY A 156 -6.56 15.73 -4.86
C GLY A 156 -5.51 15.84 -5.95
N ILE A 157 -5.93 15.90 -7.21
CA ILE A 157 -5.02 16.06 -8.37
C ILE A 157 -4.28 17.39 -8.29
N ALA A 158 -4.99 18.50 -8.04
CA ALA A 158 -4.39 19.82 -7.97
C ALA A 158 -3.36 19.93 -6.84
N LEU A 159 -3.72 19.44 -5.63
CA LEU A 159 -2.80 19.46 -4.50
C LEU A 159 -1.60 18.52 -4.72
N SER A 160 -1.82 17.36 -5.32
CA SER A 160 -0.73 16.44 -5.67
C SER A 160 0.25 17.08 -6.66
N ALA A 161 -0.26 17.78 -7.69
CA ALA A 161 0.57 18.49 -8.64
C ALA A 161 1.40 19.59 -7.98
N LEU A 162 0.80 20.35 -7.06
CA LEU A 162 1.49 21.38 -6.28
C LEU A 162 2.60 20.76 -5.41
N CYS A 163 2.28 19.71 -4.62
CA CYS A 163 3.27 19.04 -3.79
C CYS A 163 4.42 18.45 -4.62
N MET A 164 4.13 17.85 -5.77
CA MET A 164 5.17 17.33 -6.67
C MET A 164 6.05 18.43 -7.26
N ALA A 165 5.48 19.58 -7.64
CA ALA A 165 6.24 20.74 -8.12
C ALA A 165 7.19 21.26 -7.04
N LEU A 166 6.70 21.43 -5.80
CA LEU A 166 7.52 21.84 -4.66
C LEU A 166 8.61 20.83 -4.32
N THR A 167 8.31 19.53 -4.37
CA THR A 167 9.31 18.46 -4.20
C THR A 167 10.43 18.57 -5.23
N ARG A 168 10.09 18.81 -6.51
CA ARG A 168 11.09 18.98 -7.58
C ARG A 168 11.95 20.22 -7.36
N ILE A 169 11.35 21.34 -6.93
CA ILE A 169 12.10 22.56 -6.59
C ILE A 169 13.07 22.26 -5.45
N THR A 170 12.62 21.56 -4.40
CA THR A 170 13.49 21.18 -3.28
C THR A 170 14.68 20.34 -3.75
N LEU A 171 14.46 19.35 -4.61
CA LEU A 171 15.53 18.53 -5.18
C LEU A 171 16.55 19.32 -5.98
N LEU A 172 16.12 20.34 -6.75
CA LEU A 172 17.00 21.21 -7.51
C LEU A 172 17.84 22.14 -6.63
N LEU A 173 17.32 22.53 -5.46
CA LEU A 173 18.01 23.41 -4.51
C LEU A 173 19.00 22.66 -3.60
N THR A 174 18.93 21.32 -3.52
CA THR A 174 19.70 20.50 -2.58
C THR A 174 20.27 19.26 -3.27
N GLU A 175 21.24 19.47 -4.17
CA GLU A 175 21.86 18.38 -4.96
C GLU A 175 22.48 17.28 -4.08
N ASP A 176 23.12 17.65 -2.95
CA ASP A 176 23.79 16.71 -2.04
C ASP A 176 22.84 15.67 -1.43
N HIS A 177 21.58 16.01 -1.22
CA HIS A 177 20.56 15.13 -0.63
C HIS A 177 19.64 14.47 -1.68
N ALA A 178 19.75 14.85 -2.94
CA ALA A 178 18.84 14.44 -4.01
C ALA A 178 18.79 12.91 -4.17
N TYR A 179 19.94 12.22 -4.10
CA TYR A 179 20.00 10.77 -4.28
C TYR A 179 19.17 10.01 -3.22
N GLY A 180 19.32 10.37 -1.94
CA GLY A 180 18.55 9.75 -0.85
C GLY A 180 17.05 9.98 -1.00
N ILE A 181 16.65 11.21 -1.36
CA ILE A 181 15.24 11.56 -1.59
C ILE A 181 14.68 10.80 -2.79
N LEU A 182 15.40 10.73 -3.91
CA LEU A 182 14.98 10.02 -5.11
C LEU A 182 14.83 8.51 -4.86
N THR A 183 15.76 7.90 -4.10
CA THR A 183 15.69 6.49 -3.74
C THR A 183 14.45 6.19 -2.89
N TRP A 184 14.15 7.07 -1.92
CA TRP A 184 12.94 6.95 -1.11
C TRP A 184 11.66 7.16 -1.93
N LEU A 185 11.64 8.15 -2.83
CA LEU A 185 10.51 8.43 -3.73
C LEU A 185 10.21 7.28 -4.72
N ALA A 186 11.22 6.48 -5.06
CA ALA A 186 11.02 5.31 -5.90
C ALA A 186 10.20 4.21 -5.20
N GLY A 187 10.09 4.28 -3.88
CA GLY A 187 9.35 3.33 -3.05
C GLY A 187 9.98 1.94 -3.05
N GLY A 188 10.16 1.35 -1.90
CA GLY A 188 10.79 0.03 -1.86
C GLY A 188 10.89 -0.57 -0.47
N VAL A 189 11.26 -1.84 -0.44
CA VAL A 189 11.36 -2.66 0.77
C VAL A 189 12.78 -3.14 1.05
N SER A 190 13.79 -2.66 0.31
CA SER A 190 15.18 -3.13 0.43
C SER A 190 15.83 -2.78 1.77
N HIS A 191 15.49 -1.64 2.35
CA HIS A 191 16.03 -1.14 3.61
C HIS A 191 15.32 -1.70 4.86
N ILE A 192 14.23 -2.44 4.67
CA ILE A 192 13.36 -2.91 5.76
C ILE A 192 14.09 -3.85 6.72
N ARG A 193 13.85 -3.62 8.03
CA ARG A 193 14.30 -4.40 9.18
C ARG A 193 13.13 -4.61 10.14
N TRP A 194 13.38 -5.18 11.30
CA TRP A 194 12.38 -5.39 12.34
C TRP A 194 11.81 -4.08 12.91
N ALA A 195 12.55 -2.99 12.87
CA ALA A 195 12.06 -1.68 13.30
C ALA A 195 10.86 -1.23 12.45
N GLU A 196 10.98 -1.30 11.12
CA GLU A 196 9.91 -0.95 10.17
C GLU A 196 8.74 -1.93 10.25
N PHE A 197 9.00 -3.21 10.53
CA PHE A 197 7.94 -4.18 10.80
C PHE A 197 7.08 -3.75 11.98
N TRP A 198 7.69 -3.40 13.12
CA TRP A 198 6.95 -2.97 14.30
C TRP A 198 6.28 -1.61 14.15
N GLN A 199 6.74 -0.76 13.24
CA GLN A 199 6.04 0.48 12.88
C GLN A 199 4.75 0.22 12.09
N LEU A 200 4.75 -0.73 11.14
CA LEU A 200 3.61 -1.01 10.28
C LEU A 200 2.62 -2.01 10.90
N PHE A 201 3.12 -2.98 11.64
CA PHE A 201 2.33 -4.11 12.17
C PHE A 201 1.06 -3.69 12.93
N PRO A 202 1.09 -2.76 13.91
CA PRO A 202 -0.10 -2.39 14.66
C PRO A 202 -1.21 -1.80 13.77
N PHE A 203 -0.86 -0.98 12.78
CA PHE A 203 -1.83 -0.41 11.86
C PHE A 203 -2.47 -1.48 10.99
N THR A 204 -1.68 -2.36 10.39
CA THR A 204 -2.19 -3.44 9.54
C THR A 204 -3.00 -4.45 10.36
N ALA A 205 -2.50 -4.88 11.51
CA ALA A 205 -3.13 -5.91 12.33
C ALA A 205 -4.44 -5.45 12.98
N LEU A 206 -4.59 -4.15 13.26
CA LEU A 206 -5.82 -3.62 13.85
C LEU A 206 -6.81 -3.14 12.79
N ILE A 207 -6.35 -2.36 11.80
CA ILE A 207 -7.26 -1.65 10.89
C ILE A 207 -7.78 -2.59 9.80
N VAL A 208 -6.95 -3.48 9.23
CA VAL A 208 -7.41 -4.39 8.17
C VAL A 208 -8.54 -5.30 8.65
N PRO A 209 -8.45 -6.01 9.80
CA PRO A 209 -9.58 -6.77 10.32
C PRO A 209 -10.77 -5.90 10.72
N ALA A 210 -10.54 -4.71 11.30
CA ALA A 210 -11.62 -3.80 11.67
C ALA A 210 -12.46 -3.36 10.45
N VAL A 211 -11.80 -3.13 9.31
CA VAL A 211 -12.48 -2.79 8.05
C VAL A 211 -13.36 -3.95 7.55
N PHE A 212 -12.99 -5.21 7.80
CA PHE A 212 -13.83 -6.35 7.42
C PHE A 212 -15.19 -6.35 8.13
N LEU A 213 -15.27 -5.79 9.34
CA LEU A 213 -16.54 -5.61 10.06
C LEU A 213 -17.49 -4.62 9.36
N LEU A 214 -16.95 -3.72 8.53
CA LEU A 214 -17.73 -2.76 7.76
C LEU A 214 -18.27 -3.33 6.45
N ALA A 215 -17.96 -4.58 6.08
CA ALA A 215 -18.28 -5.16 4.79
C ALA A 215 -19.77 -5.05 4.41
N ASN A 216 -20.68 -5.24 5.37
CA ASN A 216 -22.13 -5.12 5.13
C ASN A 216 -22.53 -3.69 4.79
N ALA A 217 -22.04 -2.71 5.54
CA ALA A 217 -22.31 -1.30 5.30
C ALA A 217 -21.71 -0.85 3.97
N LEU A 218 -20.54 -1.37 3.60
CA LEU A 218 -19.90 -1.14 2.30
C LEU A 218 -20.67 -1.74 1.15
N ASN A 219 -21.28 -2.92 1.32
CA ASN A 219 -22.18 -3.51 0.31
C ASN A 219 -23.39 -2.63 0.05
N LEU A 220 -24.00 -2.08 1.09
CA LEU A 220 -25.13 -1.16 0.96
C LEU A 220 -24.70 0.16 0.31
N LEU A 221 -23.58 0.73 0.74
CA LEU A 221 -22.99 1.92 0.13
C LEU A 221 -22.70 1.73 -1.36
N ASN A 222 -22.25 0.54 -1.77
CA ASN A 222 -21.92 0.23 -3.16
C ASN A 222 -23.15 0.22 -4.09
N VAL A 223 -24.37 0.05 -3.55
CA VAL A 223 -25.62 0.17 -4.31
C VAL A 223 -25.96 1.64 -4.53
N SER A 224 -26.16 2.41 -3.46
CA SER A 224 -26.34 3.88 -3.49
C SER A 224 -26.30 4.46 -2.08
N ASP A 225 -25.98 5.76 -1.98
CA ASP A 225 -26.04 6.50 -0.72
C ASP A 225 -27.48 6.50 -0.13
N THR A 226 -28.50 6.64 -0.97
CA THR A 226 -29.92 6.62 -0.57
C THR A 226 -30.35 5.27 -0.04
N ALA A 227 -29.96 4.17 -0.70
CA ALA A 227 -30.26 2.80 -0.24
C ALA A 227 -29.58 2.50 1.10
N ALA A 228 -28.31 2.88 1.25
CA ALA A 228 -27.60 2.72 2.51
C ALA A 228 -28.25 3.50 3.67
N HIS A 229 -28.66 4.76 3.41
CA HIS A 229 -29.33 5.60 4.42
C HIS A 229 -30.70 5.04 4.82
N SER A 230 -31.54 4.63 3.86
CA SER A 230 -32.86 4.05 4.12
C SER A 230 -32.83 2.75 4.91
N LEU A 231 -31.72 1.98 4.81
CA LEU A 231 -31.46 0.76 5.58
C LEU A 231 -30.71 1.02 6.90
N GLY A 232 -30.66 2.28 7.36
CA GLY A 232 -30.15 2.66 8.68
C GLY A 232 -28.64 2.84 8.79
N VAL A 233 -27.91 2.86 7.67
CA VAL A 233 -26.47 3.13 7.71
C VAL A 233 -26.22 4.61 7.98
N ASN A 234 -25.47 4.94 9.02
CA ASN A 234 -25.02 6.30 9.28
C ASN A 234 -23.87 6.68 8.33
N LEU A 235 -24.22 7.28 7.19
CA LEU A 235 -23.26 7.62 6.13
C LEU A 235 -22.11 8.54 6.60
N PRO A 236 -22.32 9.62 7.38
CA PRO A 236 -21.23 10.44 7.88
C PRO A 236 -20.22 9.66 8.70
N ARG A 237 -20.69 8.78 9.60
CA ARG A 237 -19.80 7.92 10.42
C ARG A 237 -19.06 6.90 9.56
N LEU A 238 -19.75 6.25 8.62
CA LEU A 238 -19.13 5.29 7.72
C LEU A 238 -18.04 5.93 6.88
N ARG A 239 -18.31 7.09 6.29
CA ARG A 239 -17.34 7.88 5.50
C ARG A 239 -16.13 8.30 6.34
N LEU A 240 -16.35 8.74 7.59
CA LEU A 240 -15.27 9.08 8.52
C LEU A 240 -14.39 7.87 8.82
N LEU A 241 -14.98 6.71 9.12
CA LEU A 241 -14.25 5.47 9.39
C LEU A 241 -13.45 5.00 8.18
N ILE A 242 -14.03 5.05 6.97
CA ILE A 242 -13.34 4.71 5.73
C ILE A 242 -12.13 5.64 5.53
N ASN A 243 -12.35 6.95 5.61
CA ASN A 243 -11.28 7.94 5.41
C ASN A 243 -10.17 7.80 6.45
N ALA A 244 -10.51 7.57 7.72
CA ALA A 244 -9.54 7.34 8.79
C ALA A 244 -8.73 6.05 8.54
N ALA A 245 -9.38 4.95 8.16
CA ALA A 245 -8.72 3.71 7.83
C ALA A 245 -7.76 3.87 6.64
N VAL A 246 -8.20 4.53 5.57
CA VAL A 246 -7.37 4.81 4.38
C VAL A 246 -6.16 5.66 4.75
N LEU A 247 -6.36 6.75 5.51
CA LEU A 247 -5.27 7.63 5.92
C LEU A 247 -4.24 6.90 6.78
N LEU A 248 -4.70 6.17 7.80
CA LEU A 248 -3.80 5.47 8.73
C LEU A 248 -3.04 4.33 8.02
N LEU A 249 -3.73 3.51 7.21
CA LEU A 249 -3.07 2.43 6.46
C LEU A 249 -2.08 2.98 5.43
N THR A 250 -2.51 3.96 4.62
CA THR A 250 -1.64 4.53 3.57
C THR A 250 -0.50 5.34 4.18
N GLY A 251 -0.77 6.14 5.22
CA GLY A 251 0.24 6.93 5.92
C GLY A 251 1.32 6.03 6.54
N ALA A 252 0.92 4.95 7.22
CA ALA A 252 1.86 3.96 7.75
C ALA A 252 2.65 3.25 6.66
N CYS A 253 2.03 2.91 5.52
CA CYS A 253 2.73 2.32 4.38
C CYS A 253 3.78 3.28 3.80
N VAL A 254 3.39 4.52 3.54
CA VAL A 254 4.28 5.54 2.96
C VAL A 254 5.44 5.88 3.90
N SER A 255 5.19 5.93 5.20
CA SER A 255 6.25 6.20 6.19
C SER A 255 7.34 5.12 6.20
N VAL A 256 6.96 3.86 5.94
CA VAL A 256 7.87 2.70 5.99
C VAL A 256 8.55 2.44 4.65
N ALA A 257 7.83 2.50 3.55
CA ALA A 257 8.32 2.06 2.23
C ALA A 257 8.38 3.17 1.18
N GLY A 258 8.05 4.41 1.55
CA GLY A 258 7.86 5.48 0.58
C GLY A 258 6.57 5.31 -0.25
N PRO A 259 6.36 6.17 -1.24
CA PRO A 259 5.16 6.13 -2.07
C PRO A 259 5.16 4.91 -3.00
N VAL A 260 4.21 4.01 -2.80
CA VAL A 260 3.97 2.85 -3.69
C VAL A 260 2.69 3.10 -4.49
N ALA A 261 2.80 3.05 -5.81
CA ALA A 261 1.68 3.29 -6.71
C ALA A 261 1.05 1.97 -7.22
N PHE A 262 -0.10 2.10 -7.91
CA PHE A 262 -0.83 1.06 -8.63
C PHE A 262 -1.48 -0.05 -7.78
N ILE A 263 -0.98 -0.42 -6.61
CA ILE A 263 -1.57 -1.51 -5.79
C ILE A 263 -3.03 -1.19 -5.43
N GLY A 264 -3.28 -0.02 -4.86
CA GLY A 264 -4.64 0.41 -4.49
C GLY A 264 -5.58 0.64 -5.68
N LEU A 265 -5.04 0.73 -6.89
CA LEU A 265 -5.82 0.88 -8.11
C LEU A 265 -6.14 -0.48 -8.77
N LEU A 266 -5.10 -1.28 -9.00
CA LEU A 266 -5.16 -2.50 -9.79
C LEU A 266 -5.73 -3.68 -9.00
N ILE A 267 -5.27 -3.87 -7.76
CA ILE A 267 -5.61 -5.05 -6.97
C ILE A 267 -7.10 -5.15 -6.64
N PRO A 268 -7.81 -4.10 -6.23
CA PRO A 268 -9.25 -4.20 -6.00
C PRO A 268 -10.02 -4.61 -7.26
N HIS A 269 -9.53 -4.20 -8.43
CA HIS A 269 -10.13 -4.59 -9.68
C HIS A 269 -9.93 -6.08 -9.99
N LEU A 270 -8.69 -6.58 -9.85
CA LEU A 270 -8.39 -8.00 -10.01
C LEU A 270 -9.14 -8.86 -8.99
N ALA A 271 -9.24 -8.40 -7.76
CA ALA A 271 -9.99 -9.08 -6.69
C ALA A 271 -11.49 -9.18 -7.02
N ARG A 272 -12.10 -8.12 -7.62
CA ARG A 272 -13.50 -8.20 -8.10
C ARG A 272 -13.68 -9.20 -9.23
N LEU A 273 -12.76 -9.27 -10.15
CA LEU A 273 -12.82 -10.27 -11.25
C LEU A 273 -12.70 -11.69 -10.70
N TRP A 274 -11.96 -11.89 -9.60
CA TRP A 274 -11.70 -13.19 -9.01
C TRP A 274 -12.78 -13.65 -8.02
N ALA A 275 -13.11 -12.79 -7.06
CA ALA A 275 -13.97 -13.10 -5.90
C ALA A 275 -15.38 -12.47 -5.98
N GLY A 276 -15.63 -11.59 -6.96
CA GLY A 276 -16.90 -10.88 -7.10
C GLY A 276 -16.93 -9.54 -6.35
N HIS A 277 -18.14 -9.00 -6.18
CA HIS A 277 -18.34 -7.63 -5.69
C HIS A 277 -18.77 -7.57 -4.22
N ASP A 278 -19.04 -8.71 -3.57
CA ASP A 278 -19.39 -8.74 -2.14
C ASP A 278 -18.16 -8.39 -1.28
N HIS A 279 -18.23 -7.31 -0.52
CA HIS A 279 -17.13 -6.83 0.33
C HIS A 279 -16.72 -7.82 1.42
N ARG A 280 -17.57 -8.78 1.79
CA ARG A 280 -17.21 -9.86 2.72
C ARG A 280 -16.11 -10.76 2.16
N THR A 281 -16.08 -10.94 0.85
CA THR A 281 -15.05 -11.72 0.13
C THR A 281 -14.04 -10.81 -0.55
N LEU A 282 -14.46 -9.65 -1.05
CA LEU A 282 -13.63 -8.71 -1.79
C LEU A 282 -12.51 -8.10 -0.94
N LEU A 283 -12.81 -7.67 0.30
CA LEU A 283 -11.81 -7.04 1.17
C LEU A 283 -10.68 -8.01 1.54
N PRO A 284 -10.95 -9.21 2.09
CA PRO A 284 -9.87 -10.15 2.40
C PRO A 284 -9.17 -10.66 1.13
N MET A 285 -9.86 -10.83 0.00
CA MET A 285 -9.22 -11.18 -1.26
C MET A 285 -8.28 -10.07 -1.76
N SER A 286 -8.70 -8.81 -1.63
CA SER A 286 -7.84 -7.66 -1.96
C SER A 286 -6.59 -7.64 -1.08
N ALA A 287 -6.70 -7.95 0.21
CA ALA A 287 -5.56 -8.05 1.12
C ALA A 287 -4.58 -9.15 0.68
N VAL A 288 -5.08 -10.37 0.40
CA VAL A 288 -4.25 -11.50 -0.06
C VAL A 288 -3.58 -11.20 -1.39
N MET A 289 -4.34 -10.71 -2.38
CA MET A 289 -3.77 -10.36 -3.68
C MET A 289 -2.78 -9.20 -3.59
N GLY A 290 -3.05 -8.19 -2.77
CA GLY A 290 -2.11 -7.09 -2.54
C GLY A 290 -0.79 -7.57 -1.96
N ALA A 291 -0.85 -8.42 -0.93
CA ALA A 291 0.32 -9.05 -0.33
C ALA A 291 1.13 -9.84 -1.37
N LEU A 292 0.44 -10.65 -2.18
CA LEU A 292 1.05 -11.44 -3.25
C LEU A 292 1.76 -10.55 -4.28
N PHE A 293 1.13 -9.47 -4.72
CA PHE A 293 1.69 -8.60 -5.76
C PHE A 293 2.92 -7.82 -5.31
N ILE A 294 2.94 -7.27 -4.10
CA ILE A 294 4.16 -6.58 -3.60
C ILE A 294 5.29 -7.59 -3.38
N LEU A 295 4.99 -8.76 -2.84
CA LEU A 295 5.99 -9.80 -2.62
C LEU A 295 6.59 -10.28 -3.95
N LEU A 296 5.75 -10.48 -4.98
CA LEU A 296 6.19 -10.81 -6.33
C LEU A 296 7.07 -9.69 -6.92
N ALA A 297 6.64 -8.43 -6.77
CA ALA A 297 7.40 -7.28 -7.26
C ALA A 297 8.78 -7.17 -6.57
N ASP A 298 8.86 -7.46 -5.28
CA ASP A 298 10.15 -7.49 -4.56
C ASP A 298 11.08 -8.61 -5.06
N ILE A 299 10.55 -9.80 -5.33
CA ILE A 299 11.33 -10.90 -5.91
C ILE A 299 11.80 -10.52 -7.32
N LEU A 300 10.93 -9.97 -8.15
CA LEU A 300 11.26 -9.52 -9.50
C LEU A 300 12.30 -8.39 -9.48
N ALA A 301 12.19 -7.43 -8.57
CA ALA A 301 13.14 -6.34 -8.40
C ALA A 301 14.56 -6.84 -8.12
N ARG A 302 14.67 -7.87 -7.29
CA ARG A 302 15.94 -8.55 -7.02
C ARG A 302 16.45 -9.38 -8.20
N ALA A 303 15.54 -10.05 -8.92
CA ALA A 303 15.90 -10.86 -10.08
C ALA A 303 16.43 -10.01 -11.25
N LEU A 304 15.80 -8.86 -11.52
CA LEU A 304 16.13 -7.99 -12.64
C LEU A 304 17.45 -7.23 -12.46
N ALA A 305 17.82 -6.93 -11.23
CA ALA A 305 19.00 -6.12 -10.92
C ALA A 305 20.17 -6.91 -10.35
N TRP A 306 20.08 -8.21 -10.29
CA TRP A 306 21.12 -9.06 -9.71
C TRP A 306 22.55 -8.70 -10.20
N PRO A 307 23.59 -8.51 -9.32
CA PRO A 307 23.57 -8.65 -7.85
C PRO A 307 23.10 -7.41 -7.09
N GLY A 308 22.68 -6.35 -7.75
CA GLY A 308 22.08 -5.15 -7.16
C GLY A 308 20.61 -5.35 -6.76
N GLU A 309 19.96 -4.25 -6.40
CA GLU A 309 18.54 -4.23 -6.05
C GLU A 309 17.86 -3.01 -6.69
N LEU A 310 16.71 -3.24 -7.34
CA LEU A 310 15.80 -2.19 -7.79
C LEU A 310 14.75 -1.91 -6.71
N PRO A 311 14.23 -0.67 -6.62
CA PRO A 311 13.06 -0.39 -5.79
C PRO A 311 11.83 -1.17 -6.30
N ALA A 312 11.14 -1.89 -5.41
CA ALA A 312 9.95 -2.66 -5.78
C ALA A 312 8.83 -1.77 -6.36
N GLY A 313 8.73 -0.50 -5.92
CA GLY A 313 7.81 0.49 -6.46
C GLY A 313 8.03 0.80 -7.93
N ALA A 314 9.28 0.84 -8.39
CA ALA A 314 9.61 1.02 -9.80
C ALA A 314 9.14 -0.17 -10.65
N VAL A 315 9.34 -1.40 -10.17
CA VAL A 315 8.85 -2.61 -10.85
C VAL A 315 7.32 -2.62 -10.91
N LEU A 316 6.65 -2.24 -9.82
CA LEU A 316 5.19 -2.11 -9.78
C LEU A 316 4.68 -1.06 -10.77
N ALA A 317 5.39 0.05 -10.94
CA ALA A 317 5.03 1.08 -11.91
C ALA A 317 5.19 0.57 -13.35
N LEU A 318 6.28 -0.12 -13.66
CA LEU A 318 6.55 -0.70 -14.98
C LEU A 318 5.50 -1.75 -15.39
N VAL A 319 5.04 -2.57 -14.46
CA VAL A 319 4.01 -3.58 -14.72
C VAL A 319 2.61 -3.00 -14.60
N GLY A 320 2.38 -2.17 -13.60
CA GLY A 320 1.06 -1.63 -13.26
C GLY A 320 0.52 -0.66 -14.30
N ALA A 321 1.37 0.20 -14.88
CA ALA A 321 0.92 1.17 -15.87
C ALA A 321 0.41 0.52 -17.17
N PRO A 322 1.12 -0.43 -17.81
CA PRO A 322 0.59 -1.16 -18.97
C PRO A 322 -0.67 -1.96 -18.65
N CYS A 323 -0.67 -2.66 -17.50
CA CYS A 323 -1.86 -3.41 -17.05
C CYS A 323 -3.08 -2.50 -16.89
N PHE A 324 -2.88 -1.31 -16.32
CA PHE A 324 -3.96 -0.33 -16.15
C PHE A 324 -4.49 0.18 -17.50
N VAL A 325 -3.62 0.54 -18.45
CA VAL A 325 -4.01 0.99 -19.80
C VAL A 325 -4.81 -0.10 -20.50
N TRP A 326 -4.35 -1.34 -20.44
CA TRP A 326 -5.06 -2.48 -21.05
C TRP A 326 -6.46 -2.69 -20.43
N LEU A 327 -6.55 -2.53 -19.11
CA LEU A 327 -7.80 -2.71 -18.36
C LEU A 327 -8.81 -1.61 -18.68
N VAL A 328 -8.38 -0.36 -18.83
CA VAL A 328 -9.24 0.77 -19.24
C VAL A 328 -9.75 0.57 -20.67
N ARG A 329 -8.89 0.11 -21.59
CA ARG A 329 -9.29 -0.18 -22.99
C ARG A 329 -10.34 -1.27 -23.14
N ARG A 330 -10.40 -2.24 -22.22
CA ARG A 330 -11.43 -3.31 -22.29
C ARG A 330 -12.82 -2.88 -21.81
N ARG A 331 -12.94 -1.73 -21.16
CA ARG A 331 -14.22 -1.19 -20.64
C ARG A 331 -14.83 -0.09 -21.52
N GLY A 332 -14.09 0.47 -22.47
CA GLY A 332 -14.61 1.30 -23.56
C GLY A 332 -14.95 0.46 -24.78
#